data_897782a2d377b4ab686fe1b95f26a76c
#
_entry.id   897782a2d377b4ab686fe1b95f26a76c
#
_cell.length_a   1.000
_cell.length_b   1.000
_cell.length_c   1.000
_cell.angle_alpha   90.00
_cell.angle_beta   90.00
_cell.angle_gamma   90.00
#
_symmetry.space_group_name_H-M   'P 1'
#
loop_
_entity.id
_entity.type
_entity.pdbx_description
1 polymer ?
#
loop_
_entity_poly.entity_id
_entity_poly.type
_entity_poly.pdbx_seq_one_letter_code
_entity_poly.pdbx_strand_id
1 'polypeptide(L)'
;MPSADPPLSRIDDPADPRIAGLVSIKERDLTGRQGRFIAEGTVVLRMLAAAHEAGRGFVAEAILLLENRLAGVQDILSRFPPTVPVYVANAQVFDAIAGFNMHRGVLALGRRDGDTGRDALIASLPASSLVLAACGISNHDNMGSLFRNAAAFGVDAVLMDETSCDPLYRKSIRVSVGAVLTVPFAREGSVSDLLERLQSAGFAIWGLSPAGAIDIGAIPPAPRTALLMGTEGEGLPQSVMTSIRTARIRQRPGLDSLNVSTAAGIALHQVALINGRI
;
A
#
# COMPACT_ATOMS: atom_id res chain seq x y z
N MET A 1 -30.43 -0.90 -13.06
CA MET A 1 -30.39 -2.24 -13.68
C MET A 1 -29.53 -3.10 -12.79
N PRO A 2 -29.98 -4.27 -12.31
CA PRO A 2 -29.05 -5.18 -11.66
C PRO A 2 -27.94 -5.52 -12.65
N SER A 3 -26.69 -5.30 -12.25
CA SER A 3 -25.50 -5.70 -13.00
C SER A 3 -25.58 -7.22 -13.18
N ALA A 4 -25.48 -7.71 -14.39
CA ALA A 4 -25.34 -9.15 -14.63
C ALA A 4 -24.05 -9.62 -13.92
N ASP A 5 -24.12 -10.76 -13.24
CA ASP A 5 -22.94 -11.33 -12.60
C ASP A 5 -21.82 -11.57 -13.64
N PRO A 6 -20.55 -11.38 -13.24
CA PRO A 6 -19.44 -11.62 -14.16
C PRO A 6 -19.43 -13.07 -14.66
N PRO A 7 -19.03 -13.32 -15.92
CA PRO A 7 -19.06 -14.66 -16.49
C PRO A 7 -18.09 -15.60 -15.79
N LEU A 8 -18.61 -16.71 -15.26
CA LEU A 8 -17.82 -17.76 -14.64
C LEU A 8 -17.30 -18.74 -15.72
N SER A 9 -16.02 -19.03 -15.71
CA SER A 9 -15.37 -19.97 -16.62
C SER A 9 -14.50 -20.95 -15.84
N ARG A 10 -14.66 -22.26 -16.13
CA ARG A 10 -13.82 -23.30 -15.53
C ARG A 10 -12.44 -23.34 -16.19
N ILE A 11 -11.41 -23.55 -15.38
CA ILE A 11 -10.04 -23.80 -15.80
C ILE A 11 -9.61 -25.17 -15.30
N ASP A 12 -9.32 -26.07 -16.24
CA ASP A 12 -8.89 -27.43 -15.96
C ASP A 12 -7.41 -27.68 -16.33
N ASP A 13 -6.79 -26.73 -17.04
CA ASP A 13 -5.37 -26.76 -17.43
C ASP A 13 -4.62 -25.56 -16.83
N PRO A 14 -3.56 -25.78 -16.00
CA PRO A 14 -2.74 -24.68 -15.47
C PRO A 14 -1.98 -23.90 -16.55
N ALA A 15 -1.85 -24.43 -17.77
CA ALA A 15 -1.26 -23.74 -18.92
C ALA A 15 -2.28 -22.96 -19.76
N ASP A 16 -3.53 -22.86 -19.33
CA ASP A 16 -4.58 -22.13 -20.05
C ASP A 16 -4.16 -20.66 -20.28
N PRO A 17 -4.14 -20.17 -21.53
CA PRO A 17 -3.68 -18.81 -21.84
C PRO A 17 -4.52 -17.71 -21.18
N ARG A 18 -5.76 -17.98 -20.81
CA ARG A 18 -6.65 -17.03 -20.13
C ARG A 18 -6.15 -16.63 -18.74
N ILE A 19 -5.38 -17.50 -18.09
CA ILE A 19 -4.80 -17.26 -16.76
C ILE A 19 -3.31 -16.97 -16.78
N ALA A 20 -2.69 -16.83 -17.96
CA ALA A 20 -1.25 -16.59 -18.09
C ALA A 20 -0.74 -15.40 -17.26
N GLY A 21 -1.55 -14.35 -17.09
CA GLY A 21 -1.24 -13.20 -16.24
C GLY A 21 -1.21 -13.49 -14.73
N LEU A 22 -1.72 -14.64 -14.29
CA LEU A 22 -1.74 -15.08 -12.89
C LEU A 22 -0.66 -16.11 -12.59
N VAL A 23 0.00 -16.67 -13.63
CA VAL A 23 1.00 -17.73 -13.51
C VAL A 23 2.40 -17.13 -13.45
N SER A 24 3.16 -17.50 -12.40
CA SER A 24 4.65 -17.48 -12.30
C SER A 24 5.42 -16.26 -12.86
N ILE A 25 4.79 -15.11 -13.07
CA ILE A 25 5.47 -13.89 -13.47
C ILE A 25 6.18 -13.32 -12.25
N LYS A 26 7.48 -13.01 -12.41
CA LYS A 26 8.24 -12.34 -11.36
C LYS A 26 7.53 -11.02 -11.03
N GLU A 27 7.15 -10.82 -9.78
CA GLU A 27 6.41 -9.62 -9.32
C GLU A 27 7.01 -8.30 -9.82
N ARG A 28 8.35 -8.23 -9.87
CA ARG A 28 9.07 -7.07 -10.40
C ARG A 28 8.72 -6.76 -11.86
N ASP A 29 8.45 -7.78 -12.67
CA ASP A 29 8.12 -7.59 -14.08
C ASP A 29 6.64 -7.17 -14.25
N LEU A 30 5.77 -7.59 -13.34
CA LEU A 30 4.37 -7.14 -13.32
C LEU A 30 4.25 -5.67 -12.92
N THR A 31 4.82 -5.29 -11.78
CA THR A 31 4.69 -3.93 -11.24
C THR A 31 5.51 -2.91 -12.03
N GLY A 32 6.77 -3.24 -12.35
CA GLY A 32 7.69 -2.29 -12.96
C GLY A 32 7.47 -2.02 -14.44
N ARG A 33 6.91 -2.98 -15.21
CA ARG A 33 6.75 -2.85 -16.68
C ARG A 33 5.31 -2.74 -17.14
N GLN A 34 4.37 -3.33 -16.41
CA GLN A 34 2.99 -3.46 -16.84
C GLN A 34 2.01 -2.73 -15.90
N GLY A 35 2.47 -2.18 -14.78
CA GLY A 35 1.61 -1.60 -13.76
C GLY A 35 0.62 -2.60 -13.15
N ARG A 36 0.86 -3.93 -13.34
CA ARG A 36 0.00 -5.01 -12.86
C ARG A 36 0.45 -5.50 -11.50
N PHE A 37 -0.47 -6.06 -10.75
CA PHE A 37 -0.22 -6.63 -9.41
C PHE A 37 -1.14 -7.81 -9.12
N ILE A 38 -0.74 -8.63 -8.16
CA ILE A 38 -1.55 -9.76 -7.68
C ILE A 38 -2.20 -9.40 -6.34
N ALA A 39 -3.52 -9.44 -6.31
CA ALA A 39 -4.33 -9.35 -5.10
C ALA A 39 -4.67 -10.76 -4.59
N GLU A 40 -4.23 -11.09 -3.37
CA GLU A 40 -4.39 -12.43 -2.77
C GLU A 40 -5.29 -12.40 -1.55
N GLY A 41 -6.32 -13.25 -1.57
CA GLY A 41 -7.24 -13.49 -0.47
C GLY A 41 -8.50 -12.61 -0.50
N THR A 42 -9.54 -13.08 0.20
CA THR A 42 -10.89 -12.50 0.17
C THR A 42 -10.92 -11.03 0.61
N VAL A 43 -10.15 -10.69 1.64
CA VAL A 43 -10.13 -9.30 2.15
C VAL A 43 -9.52 -8.35 1.11
N VAL A 44 -8.40 -8.76 0.48
CA VAL A 44 -7.76 -7.94 -0.56
C VAL A 44 -8.64 -7.85 -1.80
N LEU A 45 -9.33 -8.94 -2.18
CA LEU A 45 -10.30 -8.90 -3.28
C LEU A 45 -11.42 -7.89 -3.01
N ARG A 46 -11.94 -7.82 -1.77
CA ARG A 46 -12.96 -6.83 -1.36
C ARG A 46 -12.42 -5.40 -1.47
N MET A 47 -11.16 -5.16 -1.10
CA MET A 47 -10.53 -3.85 -1.23
C MET A 47 -10.31 -3.47 -2.70
N LEU A 48 -9.91 -4.45 -3.54
CA LEU A 48 -9.79 -4.22 -4.98
C LEU A 48 -11.15 -3.90 -5.62
N ALA A 49 -12.22 -4.61 -5.23
CA ALA A 49 -13.56 -4.31 -5.71
C ALA A 49 -13.97 -2.87 -5.35
N ALA A 50 -13.73 -2.47 -4.11
CA ALA A 50 -14.04 -1.10 -3.66
C ALA A 50 -13.20 -0.03 -4.40
N ALA A 51 -11.93 -0.31 -4.68
CA ALA A 51 -11.07 0.61 -5.42
C ALA A 51 -11.47 0.72 -6.91
N HIS A 52 -11.80 -0.42 -7.53
CA HIS A 52 -12.30 -0.48 -8.91
C HIS A 52 -13.61 0.31 -9.07
N GLU A 53 -14.61 0.01 -8.22
CA GLU A 53 -15.93 0.66 -8.23
C GLU A 53 -15.84 2.17 -7.99
N ALA A 54 -14.95 2.59 -7.10
CA ALA A 54 -14.74 4.01 -6.79
C ALA A 54 -13.83 4.75 -7.78
N GLY A 55 -13.32 4.09 -8.83
CA GLY A 55 -12.44 4.71 -9.83
C GLY A 55 -11.12 5.24 -9.25
N ARG A 56 -10.54 4.56 -8.25
CA ARG A 56 -9.32 4.99 -7.57
C ARG A 56 -8.04 4.69 -8.34
N GLY A 57 -8.11 4.45 -9.64
CA GLY A 57 -6.96 4.12 -10.47
C GLY A 57 -6.48 2.67 -10.30
N PHE A 58 -7.29 1.78 -9.71
CA PHE A 58 -7.02 0.35 -9.63
C PHE A 58 -8.16 -0.43 -10.27
N VAL A 59 -7.84 -1.24 -11.26
CA VAL A 59 -8.82 -2.05 -11.98
C VAL A 59 -8.48 -3.52 -11.87
N ALA A 60 -9.50 -4.39 -11.73
CA ALA A 60 -9.34 -5.82 -11.84
C ALA A 60 -9.36 -6.21 -13.32
N GLU A 61 -8.41 -7.06 -13.74
CA GLU A 61 -8.35 -7.61 -15.12
C GLU A 61 -8.85 -9.05 -15.17
N ALA A 62 -8.65 -9.84 -14.11
CA ALA A 62 -9.13 -11.21 -14.01
C ALA A 62 -9.17 -11.65 -12.54
N ILE A 63 -10.06 -12.57 -12.22
CA ILE A 63 -10.18 -13.20 -10.90
C ILE A 63 -10.07 -14.71 -11.07
N LEU A 64 -9.30 -15.38 -10.21
CA LEU A 64 -9.18 -16.84 -10.15
C LEU A 64 -9.54 -17.32 -8.75
N LEU A 65 -10.47 -18.27 -8.68
CA LEU A 65 -11.00 -18.81 -7.44
C LEU A 65 -10.80 -20.33 -7.38
N LEU A 66 -10.46 -20.80 -6.20
CA LEU A 66 -10.63 -22.22 -5.88
C LEU A 66 -12.13 -22.52 -5.76
N GLU A 67 -12.60 -23.65 -6.31
CA GLU A 67 -14.02 -24.02 -6.39
C GLU A 67 -14.76 -23.82 -5.05
N ASN A 68 -14.17 -24.25 -3.93
CA ASN A 68 -14.78 -24.17 -2.62
C ASN A 68 -14.85 -22.73 -2.05
N ARG A 69 -14.26 -21.73 -2.73
CA ARG A 69 -14.30 -20.31 -2.33
C ARG A 69 -15.41 -19.53 -3.01
N LEU A 70 -15.94 -20.03 -4.12
CA LEU A 70 -16.92 -19.32 -4.95
C LEU A 70 -18.13 -18.83 -4.14
N ALA A 71 -18.74 -19.71 -3.35
CA ALA A 71 -19.92 -19.34 -2.55
C ALA A 71 -19.65 -18.23 -1.52
N GLY A 72 -18.43 -18.19 -0.98
CA GLY A 72 -18.05 -17.22 0.07
C GLY A 72 -17.62 -15.83 -0.44
N VAL A 73 -17.63 -15.60 -1.76
CA VAL A 73 -17.18 -14.33 -2.37
C VAL A 73 -18.18 -13.76 -3.38
N GLN A 74 -19.36 -14.31 -3.53
CA GLN A 74 -20.36 -13.88 -4.50
C GLN A 74 -20.75 -12.39 -4.29
N ASP A 75 -20.89 -11.96 -3.04
CA ASP A 75 -21.14 -10.56 -2.67
C ASP A 75 -20.04 -9.59 -3.14
N ILE A 76 -18.82 -10.09 -3.28
CA ILE A 76 -17.68 -9.30 -3.78
C ILE A 76 -17.66 -9.33 -5.31
N LEU A 77 -17.91 -10.50 -5.92
CA LEU A 77 -17.91 -10.66 -7.37
C LEU A 77 -18.95 -9.78 -8.05
N SER A 78 -20.13 -9.66 -7.48
CA SER A 78 -21.22 -8.81 -8.01
C SER A 78 -20.88 -7.30 -8.06
N ARG A 79 -19.79 -6.88 -7.41
CA ARG A 79 -19.29 -5.49 -7.46
C ARG A 79 -18.37 -5.21 -8.64
N PHE A 80 -17.90 -6.26 -9.33
CA PHE A 80 -17.09 -6.09 -10.54
C PHE A 80 -17.98 -6.04 -11.78
N PRO A 81 -17.60 -5.26 -12.81
CA PRO A 81 -18.36 -5.24 -14.06
C PRO A 81 -18.28 -6.59 -14.77
N PRO A 82 -19.26 -6.95 -15.62
CA PRO A 82 -19.26 -8.22 -16.37
C PRO A 82 -18.06 -8.40 -17.31
N THR A 83 -17.31 -7.34 -17.56
CA THR A 83 -16.09 -7.39 -18.37
C THR A 83 -14.89 -8.00 -17.64
N VAL A 84 -14.96 -8.16 -16.31
CA VAL A 84 -13.91 -8.82 -15.51
C VAL A 84 -14.19 -10.32 -15.48
N PRO A 85 -13.41 -11.16 -16.17
CA PRO A 85 -13.62 -12.60 -16.16
C PRO A 85 -13.32 -13.21 -14.81
N VAL A 86 -14.16 -14.16 -14.39
CA VAL A 86 -13.98 -14.94 -13.16
C VAL A 86 -13.73 -16.40 -13.54
N TYR A 87 -12.56 -16.89 -13.21
CA TYR A 87 -12.11 -18.26 -13.44
C TYR A 87 -12.22 -19.06 -12.16
N VAL A 88 -12.65 -20.32 -12.31
CA VAL A 88 -12.78 -21.28 -11.20
C VAL A 88 -11.95 -22.52 -11.50
N ALA A 89 -11.10 -22.92 -10.58
CA ALA A 89 -10.21 -24.05 -10.73
C ALA A 89 -10.29 -25.00 -9.53
N ASN A 90 -9.99 -26.28 -9.74
CA ASN A 90 -9.80 -27.25 -8.67
C ASN A 90 -8.44 -26.99 -7.94
N ALA A 91 -8.21 -27.68 -6.83
CA ALA A 91 -7.00 -27.48 -6.02
C ALA A 91 -5.71 -27.80 -6.79
N GLN A 92 -5.70 -28.84 -7.60
CA GLN A 92 -4.52 -29.27 -8.36
C GLN A 92 -4.08 -28.18 -9.38
N VAL A 93 -5.03 -27.65 -10.12
CA VAL A 93 -4.77 -26.55 -11.08
C VAL A 93 -4.38 -25.28 -10.36
N PHE A 94 -5.08 -24.93 -9.28
CA PHE A 94 -4.82 -23.73 -8.51
C PHE A 94 -3.40 -23.70 -7.90
N ASP A 95 -2.96 -24.82 -7.29
CA ASP A 95 -1.62 -24.95 -6.70
C ASP A 95 -0.52 -24.92 -7.76
N ALA A 96 -0.75 -25.50 -8.94
CA ALA A 96 0.17 -25.45 -10.06
C ALA A 96 0.38 -24.00 -10.58
N ILE A 97 -0.69 -23.19 -10.60
CA ILE A 97 -0.64 -21.78 -10.98
C ILE A 97 0.12 -20.96 -9.94
N ALA A 98 -0.18 -21.18 -8.67
CA ALA A 98 0.41 -20.44 -7.56
C ALA A 98 1.90 -20.75 -7.33
N GLY A 99 2.37 -21.92 -7.77
CA GLY A 99 3.73 -22.41 -7.54
C GLY A 99 4.03 -22.85 -6.10
N PHE A 100 3.00 -22.86 -5.22
CA PHE A 100 3.05 -23.33 -3.82
C PHE A 100 1.62 -23.53 -3.30
N ASN A 101 1.48 -24.31 -2.22
CA ASN A 101 0.16 -24.55 -1.59
C ASN A 101 -0.46 -23.22 -1.11
N MET A 102 -1.42 -22.73 -1.85
CA MET A 102 -2.13 -21.48 -1.52
C MET A 102 -3.36 -21.77 -0.64
N HIS A 103 -3.22 -21.52 0.65
CA HIS A 103 -4.29 -21.76 1.62
C HIS A 103 -5.52 -20.82 1.44
N ARG A 104 -5.39 -19.73 0.69
CA ARG A 104 -6.45 -18.71 0.58
C ARG A 104 -7.42 -18.93 -0.57
N GLY A 105 -7.00 -19.56 -1.65
CA GLY A 105 -7.86 -19.94 -2.78
C GLY A 105 -8.55 -18.79 -3.51
N VAL A 106 -8.01 -17.56 -3.42
CA VAL A 106 -8.54 -16.36 -4.08
C VAL A 106 -7.36 -15.56 -4.61
N LEU A 107 -7.33 -15.36 -5.93
CA LEU A 107 -6.37 -14.50 -6.63
C LEU A 107 -7.12 -13.53 -7.54
N ALA A 108 -6.60 -12.32 -7.69
CA ALA A 108 -7.00 -11.43 -8.75
C ALA A 108 -5.76 -10.76 -9.37
N LEU A 109 -5.77 -10.65 -10.69
CA LEU A 109 -4.87 -9.80 -11.44
C LEU A 109 -5.47 -8.39 -11.45
N GLY A 110 -4.76 -7.43 -10.89
CA GLY A 110 -5.11 -6.03 -10.93
C GLY A 110 -4.11 -5.22 -11.75
N ARG A 111 -4.53 -4.04 -12.19
CA ARG A 111 -3.69 -3.07 -12.88
C ARG A 111 -3.90 -1.69 -12.27
N ARG A 112 -2.81 -0.94 -12.10
CA ARG A 112 -2.86 0.48 -11.80
C ARG A 112 -3.11 1.25 -13.11
N ASP A 113 -4.22 1.96 -13.16
CA ASP A 113 -4.64 2.73 -14.32
C ASP A 113 -4.33 4.20 -14.12
N GLY A 114 -3.22 4.63 -14.69
CA GLY A 114 -2.66 5.96 -14.48
C GLY A 114 -1.79 6.06 -13.22
N ASP A 115 -0.84 6.96 -13.24
CA ASP A 115 -0.05 7.37 -12.09
C ASP A 115 -0.28 8.87 -11.85
N THR A 116 -0.89 9.20 -10.73
CA THR A 116 -0.93 10.58 -10.27
C THR A 116 0.44 10.88 -9.71
N GLY A 117 1.29 11.57 -10.44
CA GLY A 117 2.62 11.94 -9.98
C GLY A 117 2.57 12.66 -8.62
N ARG A 118 3.69 12.63 -7.91
CA ARG A 118 3.81 13.19 -6.56
C ARG A 118 3.30 14.63 -6.45
N ASP A 119 3.67 15.48 -7.39
CA ASP A 119 3.33 16.92 -7.33
C ASP A 119 1.81 17.12 -7.48
N ALA A 120 1.17 16.40 -8.40
CA ALA A 120 -0.27 16.44 -8.57
C ALA A 120 -1.01 15.87 -7.35
N LEU A 121 -0.47 14.79 -6.75
CA LEU A 121 -1.02 14.22 -5.53
C LEU A 121 -0.93 15.22 -4.37
N ILE A 122 0.22 15.86 -4.13
CA ILE A 122 0.40 16.86 -3.09
C ILE A 122 -0.56 18.05 -3.30
N ALA A 123 -0.74 18.51 -4.54
CA ALA A 123 -1.65 19.59 -4.87
C ALA A 123 -3.13 19.25 -4.63
N SER A 124 -3.51 17.97 -4.74
CA SER A 124 -4.87 17.50 -4.51
C SER A 124 -5.24 17.30 -3.03
N LEU A 125 -4.25 17.35 -2.12
CA LEU A 125 -4.48 17.09 -0.70
C LEU A 125 -5.30 18.18 -0.04
N PRO A 126 -6.17 17.85 0.92
CA PRO A 126 -6.94 18.82 1.69
C PRO A 126 -6.10 19.89 2.39
N ALA A 127 -6.71 21.01 2.73
CA ALA A 127 -6.06 22.07 3.50
C ALA A 127 -5.56 21.58 4.88
N SER A 128 -6.29 20.63 5.49
CA SER A 128 -5.82 19.88 6.66
C SER A 128 -5.47 18.46 6.21
N SER A 129 -4.18 18.13 6.22
CA SER A 129 -3.70 16.83 5.73
C SER A 129 -2.54 16.26 6.55
N LEU A 130 -2.55 14.93 6.67
CA LEU A 130 -1.49 14.12 7.27
C LEU A 130 -0.85 13.24 6.19
N VAL A 131 0.44 13.37 5.99
CA VAL A 131 1.23 12.61 5.02
C VAL A 131 2.21 11.71 5.75
N LEU A 132 2.32 10.46 5.31
CA LEU A 132 3.41 9.57 5.67
C LEU A 132 4.43 9.58 4.54
N ALA A 133 5.63 10.06 4.82
CA ALA A 133 6.76 10.02 3.89
C ALA A 133 7.70 8.87 4.27
N ALA A 134 8.25 8.16 3.27
CA ALA A 134 9.14 7.04 3.47
C ALA A 134 10.39 7.17 2.59
N CYS A 135 11.56 6.96 3.21
CA CYS A 135 12.86 7.04 2.56
C CYS A 135 13.58 5.70 2.67
N GLY A 136 13.83 5.05 1.52
CA GLY A 136 14.63 3.83 1.44
C GLY A 136 14.02 2.60 2.10
N ILE A 137 12.73 2.52 2.24
CA ILE A 137 12.05 1.33 2.82
C ILE A 137 12.14 0.17 1.83
N SER A 138 13.02 -0.79 2.08
CA SER A 138 13.29 -1.92 1.18
C SER A 138 12.47 -3.17 1.50
N ASN A 139 12.02 -3.33 2.75
CA ASN A 139 11.28 -4.50 3.20
C ASN A 139 9.77 -4.37 2.90
N HIS A 140 9.23 -5.31 2.11
CA HIS A 140 7.83 -5.32 1.72
C HIS A 140 6.85 -5.54 2.88
N ASP A 141 7.23 -6.23 3.97
CA ASP A 141 6.40 -6.39 5.16
C ASP A 141 6.24 -5.03 5.85
N ASN A 142 7.33 -4.28 5.98
CA ASN A 142 7.30 -2.95 6.56
C ASN A 142 6.52 -1.99 5.66
N MET A 143 6.72 -2.01 4.35
CA MET A 143 5.95 -1.22 3.42
C MET A 143 4.43 -1.50 3.56
N GLY A 144 4.04 -2.77 3.55
CA GLY A 144 2.63 -3.14 3.77
C GLY A 144 2.08 -2.67 5.11
N SER A 145 2.87 -2.79 6.18
CA SER A 145 2.48 -2.34 7.51
C SER A 145 2.37 -0.82 7.62
N LEU A 146 3.24 -0.07 6.92
CA LEU A 146 3.14 1.39 6.82
C LEU A 146 1.81 1.81 6.20
N PHE A 147 1.40 1.19 5.09
CA PHE A 147 0.10 1.47 4.46
C PHE A 147 -1.08 1.09 5.35
N ARG A 148 -0.97 -0.02 6.10
CA ARG A 148 -2.02 -0.42 7.05
C ARG A 148 -2.17 0.60 8.17
N ASN A 149 -1.07 1.09 8.72
CA ASN A 149 -1.07 2.15 9.73
C ASN A 149 -1.59 3.47 9.14
N ALA A 150 -1.18 3.81 7.90
CA ALA A 150 -1.66 5.00 7.20
C ALA A 150 -3.19 5.00 7.06
N ALA A 151 -3.77 3.88 6.63
CA ALA A 151 -5.21 3.72 6.53
C ALA A 151 -5.92 3.80 7.89
N ALA A 152 -5.33 3.19 8.94
CA ALA A 152 -5.91 3.16 10.27
C ALA A 152 -5.98 4.54 10.94
N PHE A 153 -5.00 5.42 10.66
CA PHE A 153 -4.89 6.74 11.30
C PHE A 153 -5.24 7.91 10.36
N GLY A 154 -5.93 7.63 9.26
CA GLY A 154 -6.46 8.65 8.36
C GLY A 154 -5.37 9.48 7.65
N VAL A 155 -4.28 8.83 7.23
CA VAL A 155 -3.27 9.45 6.36
C VAL A 155 -3.86 9.71 4.99
N ASP A 156 -3.70 10.92 4.48
CA ASP A 156 -4.26 11.33 3.18
C ASP A 156 -3.42 10.87 1.99
N ALA A 157 -2.10 10.73 2.19
CA ALA A 157 -1.20 10.16 1.17
C ALA A 157 0.05 9.52 1.79
N VAL A 158 0.59 8.49 1.12
CA VAL A 158 1.92 7.94 1.36
C VAL A 158 2.83 8.36 0.22
N LEU A 159 3.91 9.08 0.54
CA LEU A 159 4.89 9.56 -0.44
C LEU A 159 6.23 8.87 -0.20
N MET A 160 6.82 8.33 -1.25
CA MET A 160 8.04 7.53 -1.16
C MET A 160 9.08 8.00 -2.16
N ASP A 161 10.35 7.90 -1.78
CA ASP A 161 11.44 8.04 -2.71
C ASP A 161 11.54 6.83 -3.66
N GLU A 162 12.28 6.97 -4.74
CA GLU A 162 12.44 5.92 -5.75
C GLU A 162 13.21 4.68 -5.24
N THR A 163 13.98 4.82 -4.14
CA THR A 163 14.75 3.74 -3.54
C THR A 163 13.90 2.84 -2.65
N SER A 164 12.74 3.29 -2.22
CA SER A 164 11.77 2.49 -1.49
C SER A 164 11.18 1.38 -2.39
N CYS A 165 10.85 0.23 -1.83
CA CYS A 165 10.22 -0.86 -2.58
C CYS A 165 8.82 -0.47 -3.07
N ASP A 166 8.39 -1.10 -4.18
CA ASP A 166 7.07 -0.84 -4.75
C ASP A 166 5.97 -1.40 -3.83
N PRO A 167 4.99 -0.59 -3.39
CA PRO A 167 3.90 -1.04 -2.53
C PRO A 167 2.94 -2.01 -3.22
N LEU A 168 2.94 -2.09 -4.54
CA LEU A 168 2.11 -3.04 -5.31
C LEU A 168 2.67 -4.46 -5.37
N TYR A 169 3.83 -4.72 -4.75
CA TYR A 169 4.27 -6.10 -4.56
C TYR A 169 3.22 -6.89 -3.77
N ARG A 170 2.94 -8.11 -4.21
CA ARG A 170 1.96 -9.02 -3.59
C ARG A 170 2.11 -9.12 -2.07
N LYS A 171 3.36 -9.16 -1.57
CA LYS A 171 3.64 -9.23 -0.15
C LYS A 171 3.17 -7.97 0.59
N SER A 172 3.45 -6.78 0.05
CA SER A 172 3.01 -5.50 0.63
C SER A 172 1.49 -5.37 0.61
N ILE A 173 0.84 -5.69 -0.52
CA ILE A 173 -0.62 -5.69 -0.62
C ILE A 173 -1.25 -6.63 0.41
N ARG A 174 -0.69 -7.82 0.59
CA ARG A 174 -1.19 -8.82 1.55
C ARG A 174 -1.03 -8.36 3.00
N VAL A 175 0.14 -7.85 3.37
CA VAL A 175 0.43 -7.38 4.73
C VAL A 175 -0.39 -6.13 5.08
N SER A 176 -0.58 -5.23 4.11
CA SER A 176 -1.45 -4.06 4.28
C SER A 176 -2.93 -4.40 4.36
N VAL A 177 -3.32 -5.67 4.16
CA VAL A 177 -4.73 -6.12 4.04
C VAL A 177 -5.46 -5.35 2.93
N GLY A 178 -4.72 -4.96 1.87
CA GLY A 178 -5.23 -4.18 0.74
C GLY A 178 -5.30 -2.66 0.96
N ALA A 179 -4.80 -2.12 2.07
CA ALA A 179 -4.76 -0.68 2.31
C ALA A 179 -3.97 0.10 1.23
N VAL A 180 -2.99 -0.54 0.59
CA VAL A 180 -2.28 0.00 -0.58
C VAL A 180 -3.24 0.42 -1.71
N LEU A 181 -4.38 -0.28 -1.84
CA LEU A 181 -5.39 0.00 -2.87
C LEU A 181 -6.37 1.13 -2.48
N THR A 182 -6.22 1.69 -1.27
CA THR A 182 -7.15 2.70 -0.75
C THR A 182 -6.49 4.01 -0.37
N VAL A 183 -5.25 3.97 0.11
CA VAL A 183 -4.49 5.17 0.46
C VAL A 183 -3.75 5.66 -0.77
N PRO A 184 -3.98 6.90 -1.23
CA PRO A 184 -3.25 7.46 -2.36
C PRO A 184 -1.74 7.46 -2.11
N PHE A 185 -0.95 7.16 -3.15
CA PHE A 185 0.49 7.17 -3.02
C PHE A 185 1.23 7.58 -4.29
N ALA A 186 2.44 8.10 -4.12
CA ALA A 186 3.41 8.31 -5.19
C ALA A 186 4.79 7.79 -4.75
N ARG A 187 5.54 7.20 -5.70
CA ARG A 187 6.92 6.71 -5.50
C ARG A 187 7.79 7.20 -6.65
N GLU A 188 8.51 8.28 -6.41
CA GLU A 188 9.35 8.89 -7.43
C GLU A 188 10.41 9.83 -6.85
N GLY A 189 11.52 9.99 -7.53
CA GLY A 189 12.59 10.93 -7.23
C GLY A 189 13.33 10.65 -5.92
N SER A 190 14.13 11.60 -5.50
CA SER A 190 14.93 11.51 -4.28
C SER A 190 14.14 11.97 -3.04
N VAL A 191 14.64 11.59 -1.84
CA VAL A 191 14.10 12.12 -0.58
C VAL A 191 14.26 13.65 -0.48
N SER A 192 15.32 14.21 -1.02
CA SER A 192 15.53 15.67 -1.03
C SER A 192 14.47 16.40 -1.83
N ASP A 193 14.17 15.90 -3.05
CA ASP A 193 13.09 16.45 -3.88
C ASP A 193 11.73 16.33 -3.17
N LEU A 194 11.48 15.19 -2.50
CA LEU A 194 10.24 15.00 -1.74
C LEU A 194 10.09 16.03 -0.63
N LEU A 195 11.17 16.27 0.12
CA LEU A 195 11.17 17.27 1.21
C LEU A 195 10.95 18.68 0.69
N GLU A 196 11.60 19.08 -0.40
CA GLU A 196 11.41 20.39 -1.03
C GLU A 196 9.96 20.60 -1.46
N ARG A 197 9.32 19.58 -2.07
CA ARG A 197 7.91 19.66 -2.47
C ARG A 197 6.97 19.78 -1.28
N LEU A 198 7.20 19.00 -0.22
CA LEU A 198 6.41 19.10 1.01
C LEU A 198 6.57 20.43 1.71
N GLN A 199 7.80 20.97 1.80
CA GLN A 199 8.07 22.28 2.37
C GLN A 199 7.38 23.40 1.57
N SER A 200 7.52 23.37 0.24
CA SER A 200 6.86 24.33 -0.66
C SER A 200 5.33 24.28 -0.57
N ALA A 201 4.77 23.11 -0.27
CA ALA A 201 3.35 22.91 -0.03
C ALA A 201 2.90 23.26 1.39
N GLY A 202 3.78 23.77 2.24
CA GLY A 202 3.46 24.25 3.60
C GLY A 202 3.31 23.14 4.65
N PHE A 203 3.90 21.96 4.44
CA PHE A 203 3.89 20.91 5.46
C PHE A 203 4.90 21.15 6.58
N ALA A 204 4.46 20.97 7.82
CA ALA A 204 5.34 20.79 8.96
C ALA A 204 5.94 19.37 8.91
N ILE A 205 7.21 19.23 8.56
CA ILE A 205 7.87 17.94 8.35
C ILE A 205 8.60 17.53 9.63
N TRP A 206 8.38 16.28 10.05
CA TRP A 206 9.00 15.67 11.23
C TRP A 206 9.65 14.33 10.86
N GLY A 207 10.97 14.26 10.91
CA GLY A 207 11.73 13.02 10.76
C GLY A 207 11.71 12.22 12.06
N LEU A 208 11.40 10.94 11.99
CA LEU A 208 11.45 10.06 13.15
C LEU A 208 12.84 9.44 13.31
N SER A 209 13.41 9.62 14.50
CA SER A 209 14.71 9.06 14.88
C SER A 209 14.75 8.81 16.39
N PRO A 210 15.41 7.74 16.88
CA PRO A 210 15.68 7.58 18.32
C PRO A 210 16.40 8.76 18.94
N ALA A 211 17.25 9.46 18.14
CA ALA A 211 17.97 10.68 18.53
C ALA A 211 17.20 11.99 18.25
N GLY A 212 15.89 11.90 17.99
CA GLY A 212 15.06 13.07 17.70
C GLY A 212 15.08 14.14 18.77
N ALA A 213 15.02 15.40 18.36
CA ALA A 213 15.18 16.57 19.24
C ALA A 213 14.06 16.68 20.29
N ILE A 214 12.83 16.35 19.92
CA ILE A 214 11.66 16.41 20.82
C ILE A 214 10.94 15.05 20.90
N ASP A 215 10.12 14.90 21.91
CA ASP A 215 9.24 13.73 21.98
C ASP A 215 8.07 13.84 21.00
N ILE A 216 7.63 12.74 20.44
CA ILE A 216 6.52 12.69 19.47
C ILE A 216 5.25 13.36 20.01
N GLY A 217 4.98 13.24 21.31
CA GLY A 217 3.86 13.91 21.97
C GLY A 217 3.99 15.42 22.11
N ALA A 218 5.17 16.00 21.86
CA ALA A 218 5.45 17.42 21.93
C ALA A 218 5.44 18.11 20.54
N ILE A 219 5.10 17.38 19.48
CA ILE A 219 4.90 17.96 18.15
C ILE A 219 3.73 18.95 18.24
N PRO A 220 3.92 20.21 17.84
CA PRO A 220 2.83 21.17 17.82
C PRO A 220 1.80 20.82 16.75
N PRO A 221 0.50 21.03 17.01
CA PRO A 221 -0.53 20.83 16.00
C PRO A 221 -0.28 21.73 14.77
N ALA A 222 -0.49 21.16 13.58
CA ALA A 222 -0.36 21.88 12.32
C ALA A 222 -1.38 21.35 11.30
N PRO A 223 -1.98 22.22 10.47
CA PRO A 223 -2.97 21.80 9.50
C PRO A 223 -2.39 20.84 8.46
N ARG A 224 -1.12 21.01 8.08
CA ARG A 224 -0.42 20.12 7.15
C ARG A 224 0.80 19.53 7.84
N THR A 225 0.77 18.25 8.13
CA THR A 225 1.84 17.54 8.82
C THR A 225 2.34 16.37 7.99
N ALA A 226 3.66 16.22 7.88
CA ALA A 226 4.31 15.07 7.26
C ALA A 226 5.24 14.38 8.26
N LEU A 227 5.09 13.05 8.42
CA LEU A 227 6.01 12.21 9.19
C LEU A 227 6.93 11.47 8.22
N LEU A 228 8.24 11.64 8.37
CA LEU A 228 9.25 10.98 7.54
C LEU A 228 9.87 9.80 8.29
N MET A 229 9.79 8.62 7.67
CA MET A 229 10.39 7.38 8.13
C MET A 229 11.65 7.07 7.32
N GLY A 230 12.72 6.64 7.98
CA GLY A 230 13.97 6.22 7.33
C GLY A 230 14.09 4.71 7.15
N THR A 231 15.23 4.30 6.59
CA THR A 231 15.58 2.88 6.38
C THR A 231 15.67 2.09 7.68
N GLU A 232 15.53 0.78 7.56
CA GLU A 232 15.82 -0.16 8.65
C GLU A 232 17.34 -0.25 8.86
N GLY A 233 17.78 -0.04 10.07
CA GLY A 233 19.19 -0.04 10.45
C GLY A 233 19.81 1.34 10.50
N GLU A 234 20.09 1.97 9.37
CA GLU A 234 20.74 3.29 9.32
C GLU A 234 19.80 4.47 9.64
N GLY A 235 18.50 4.27 9.50
CA GLY A 235 17.51 5.32 9.75
C GLY A 235 17.48 6.38 8.65
N LEU A 236 17.24 7.64 9.03
CA LEU A 236 17.28 8.77 8.11
C LEU A 236 18.73 9.21 7.87
N PRO A 237 19.11 9.55 6.62
CA PRO A 237 20.42 10.13 6.33
C PRO A 237 20.69 11.38 7.17
N GLN A 238 21.93 11.56 7.61
CA GLN A 238 22.32 12.71 8.44
C GLN A 238 22.00 14.06 7.76
N SER A 239 22.19 14.15 6.46
CA SER A 239 21.85 15.34 5.67
C SER A 239 20.35 15.68 5.74
N VAL A 240 19.50 14.67 5.76
CA VAL A 240 18.04 14.83 5.93
C VAL A 240 17.73 15.29 7.35
N MET A 241 18.31 14.64 8.36
CA MET A 241 18.07 14.97 9.77
C MET A 241 18.47 16.41 10.14
N THR A 242 19.49 16.96 9.48
CA THR A 242 19.91 18.36 9.70
C THR A 242 19.02 19.38 8.98
N SER A 243 18.28 18.98 7.96
CA SER A 243 17.43 19.86 7.14
C SER A 243 15.99 19.97 7.62
N ILE A 244 15.54 19.07 8.50
CA ILE A 244 14.15 19.01 8.99
C ILE A 244 14.11 18.93 10.52
N ARG A 245 12.93 19.16 11.08
CA ARG A 245 12.68 18.91 12.51
C ARG A 245 12.64 17.41 12.76
N THR A 246 13.10 16.98 13.95
CA THR A 246 13.14 15.56 14.33
C THR A 246 12.39 15.31 15.62
N ALA A 247 11.71 14.15 15.67
CA ALA A 247 11.01 13.69 16.86
C ALA A 247 11.39 12.24 17.20
N ARG A 248 11.30 11.89 18.47
CA ARG A 248 11.57 10.55 18.98
C ARG A 248 10.36 9.96 19.69
N ILE A 249 10.28 8.65 19.67
CA ILE A 249 9.41 7.87 20.55
C ILE A 249 10.26 7.48 21.76
N ARG A 250 9.82 7.85 22.97
CA ARG A 250 10.52 7.44 24.19
C ARG A 250 10.49 5.93 24.34
N GLN A 251 11.64 5.36 24.64
CA GLN A 251 11.80 3.93 24.89
C GLN A 251 12.80 3.71 26.04
N ARG A 252 12.80 2.51 26.63
CA ARG A 252 13.77 2.17 27.66
C ARG A 252 15.19 2.15 27.07
N PRO A 253 16.22 2.56 27.83
CA PRO A 253 17.62 2.40 27.43
C PRO A 253 17.96 0.94 27.16
N GLY A 254 18.89 0.70 26.23
CA GLY A 254 19.42 -0.63 25.90
C GLY A 254 18.81 -1.27 24.65
N LEU A 255 17.86 -0.61 23.98
CA LEU A 255 17.38 -0.99 22.66
C LEU A 255 17.68 0.15 21.68
N ASP A 256 18.26 -0.18 20.52
CA ASP A 256 18.69 0.83 19.55
C ASP A 256 17.50 1.54 18.86
N SER A 257 16.52 0.78 18.40
CA SER A 257 15.36 1.32 17.70
C SER A 257 14.16 0.37 17.69
N LEU A 258 12.99 0.91 17.41
CA LEU A 258 11.79 0.12 17.08
C LEU A 258 11.80 -0.24 15.59
N ASN A 259 11.11 -1.33 15.25
CA ASN A 259 10.78 -1.61 13.87
C ASN A 259 10.07 -0.39 13.25
N VAL A 260 10.39 -0.07 11.99
CA VAL A 260 9.92 1.16 11.32
C VAL A 260 8.39 1.23 11.25
N SER A 261 7.70 0.11 11.02
CA SER A 261 6.24 0.12 10.95
C SER A 261 5.59 0.26 12.33
N THR A 262 6.22 -0.27 13.39
CA THR A 262 5.79 -0.05 14.77
C THR A 262 5.96 1.41 15.16
N ALA A 263 7.13 2.00 14.86
CA ALA A 263 7.39 3.42 15.10
C ALA A 263 6.39 4.30 14.34
N ALA A 264 6.12 3.99 13.07
CA ALA A 264 5.14 4.71 12.28
C ALA A 264 3.73 4.63 12.88
N GLY A 265 3.30 3.45 13.34
CA GLY A 265 1.98 3.28 13.98
C GLY A 265 1.81 4.15 15.21
N ILE A 266 2.82 4.15 16.11
CA ILE A 266 2.82 4.98 17.32
C ILE A 266 2.80 6.48 16.96
N ALA A 267 3.65 6.88 16.00
CA ALA A 267 3.78 8.28 15.62
C ALA A 267 2.54 8.81 14.90
N LEU A 268 1.98 8.03 13.98
CA LEU A 268 0.74 8.39 13.26
C LEU A 268 -0.43 8.52 14.21
N HIS A 269 -0.60 7.57 15.14
CA HIS A 269 -1.63 7.64 16.17
C HIS A 269 -1.50 8.93 16.99
N GLN A 270 -0.29 9.22 17.50
CA GLN A 270 -0.05 10.41 18.32
C GLN A 270 -0.32 11.71 17.55
N VAL A 271 0.18 11.81 16.31
CA VAL A 271 -0.02 13.02 15.49
C VAL A 271 -1.47 13.17 15.04
N ALA A 272 -2.17 12.07 14.76
CA ALA A 272 -3.59 12.12 14.43
C ALA A 272 -4.43 12.63 15.61
N LEU A 273 -4.12 12.21 16.85
CA LEU A 273 -4.74 12.76 18.08
C LEU A 273 -4.45 14.26 18.25
N ILE A 274 -3.18 14.66 18.12
CA ILE A 274 -2.78 16.09 18.27
C ILE A 274 -3.51 17.00 17.27
N ASN A 275 -3.73 16.50 16.07
CA ASN A 275 -4.41 17.25 15.00
C ASN A 275 -5.95 17.06 14.98
N GLY A 276 -6.52 16.35 15.94
CA GLY A 276 -7.97 16.13 16.05
C GLY A 276 -8.57 15.32 14.88
N ARG A 277 -7.78 14.38 14.32
CA ARG A 277 -8.23 13.53 13.20
C ARG A 277 -8.90 12.24 13.64
N ILE A 278 -8.61 11.80 14.86
CA ILE A 278 -9.21 10.63 15.53
C ILE A 278 -9.52 10.97 16.98
#